data_77c6cae37bab300c91a29077e1a53bd8
#
_entry.id   77c6cae37bab300c91a29077e1a53bd8
#
_cell.length_a   1.000
_cell.length_b   1.000
_cell.length_c   1.000
_cell.angle_alpha   90.00
_cell.angle_beta   90.00
_cell.angle_gamma   90.00
#
_symmetry.space_group_name_H-M   'P 1'
#
loop_
_entity.id
_entity.type
_entity.pdbx_description
1 polymer ?
#
loop_
_entity_poly.entity_id
_entity_poly.type
_entity_poly.pdbx_seq_one_letter_code
_entity_poly.pdbx_strand_id
1 'polypeptide(L)'
;DDFDLIDTLAALYDEPYADSSAIPTYRVCQLARKHVTVALSGDGGDESFGGYRRYRMHLMEEKMRAALPQGLRQPLFGLLGRVYPKADWAPRVFRAKTTFQAMARDAVEAYFHSVSLLRGDMRAKLFSAHFRGQLGGYDALEVFRRHAAQARTDDPLALIQYLDLKTYLVGDINTKVDRASMAHSLEVREPLMDHELVEWLATLPSGLKIQGNEGKYLFKKAMEP
;
A
#
# COMPACT_ATOMS: atom_id res chain seq x y z
N ASP A 1 19.78 1.85 21.93
CA ASP A 1 19.69 2.72 20.74
C ASP A 1 19.34 1.86 19.55
N ASP A 2 18.26 2.19 18.79
CA ASP A 2 17.81 1.30 17.71
C ASP A 2 18.63 1.46 16.41
N PHE A 3 19.58 2.35 16.41
CA PHE A 3 20.50 2.55 15.28
C PHE A 3 21.48 1.39 15.07
N ASP A 4 21.77 0.61 16.13
CA ASP A 4 22.58 -0.60 16.06
C ASP A 4 21.89 -1.76 15.27
N LEU A 5 20.58 -1.64 15.02
CA LEU A 5 19.84 -2.62 14.24
C LEU A 5 19.93 -2.40 12.73
N ILE A 6 20.38 -1.26 12.23
CA ILE A 6 20.36 -0.96 10.79
C ILE A 6 21.14 -2.00 9.99
N ASP A 7 22.37 -2.33 10.42
CA ASP A 7 23.19 -3.34 9.74
C ASP A 7 22.60 -4.74 9.85
N THR A 8 22.02 -5.08 11.01
CA THR A 8 21.33 -6.36 11.22
C THR A 8 20.13 -6.48 10.29
N LEU A 9 19.30 -5.44 10.17
CA LEU A 9 18.13 -5.46 9.30
C LEU A 9 18.52 -5.45 7.81
N ALA A 10 19.57 -4.72 7.44
CA ALA A 10 20.08 -4.74 6.06
C ALA A 10 20.52 -6.16 5.65
N ALA A 11 21.19 -6.90 6.53
CA ALA A 11 21.56 -8.29 6.30
C ALA A 11 20.34 -9.24 6.32
N LEU A 12 19.34 -8.96 7.17
CA LEU A 12 18.15 -9.81 7.36
C LEU A 12 17.22 -9.81 6.14
N TYR A 13 17.06 -8.65 5.50
CA TYR A 13 16.13 -8.51 4.37
C TYR A 13 16.74 -8.81 3.00
N ASP A 14 18.06 -8.98 2.88
CA ASP A 14 18.80 -9.32 1.65
C ASP A 14 18.67 -8.29 0.50
N GLU A 15 17.89 -7.24 0.67
CA GLU A 15 17.65 -6.20 -0.33
C GLU A 15 17.36 -4.84 0.34
N PRO A 16 17.42 -3.72 -0.40
CA PRO A 16 17.01 -2.43 0.15
C PRO A 16 15.55 -2.43 0.57
N TYR A 17 15.31 -2.53 1.87
CA TYR A 17 13.98 -2.57 2.47
C TYR A 17 13.60 -1.21 3.04
N ALA A 18 12.50 -0.62 2.55
CA ALA A 18 12.17 0.79 2.78
C ALA A 18 11.07 1.02 3.82
N ASP A 19 10.52 -0.02 4.46
CA ASP A 19 9.53 0.14 5.52
C ASP A 19 10.20 0.40 6.87
N SER A 20 10.04 1.62 7.39
CA SER A 20 10.57 2.02 8.71
C SER A 20 9.98 1.23 9.87
N SER A 21 8.84 0.54 9.68
CA SER A 21 8.26 -0.31 10.71
C SER A 21 9.00 -1.65 10.91
N ALA A 22 10.00 -1.95 10.07
CA ALA A 22 10.87 -3.11 10.26
C ALA A 22 11.58 -3.11 11.63
N ILE A 23 12.05 -1.95 12.08
CA ILE A 23 12.70 -1.78 13.39
C ILE A 23 11.75 -2.16 14.55
N PRO A 24 10.58 -1.52 14.72
CA PRO A 24 9.66 -1.89 15.80
C PRO A 24 9.15 -3.32 15.67
N THR A 25 8.92 -3.85 14.45
CA THR A 25 8.51 -5.25 14.26
C THR A 25 9.58 -6.21 14.77
N TYR A 26 10.84 -5.99 14.45
CA TYR A 26 11.95 -6.77 14.95
C TYR A 26 11.99 -6.78 16.49
N ARG A 27 11.87 -5.61 17.13
CA ARG A 27 11.86 -5.47 18.59
C ARG A 27 10.66 -6.14 19.26
N VAL A 28 9.47 -6.04 18.65
CA VAL A 28 8.27 -6.73 19.15
C VAL A 28 8.47 -8.25 19.11
N CYS A 29 8.99 -8.79 18.00
CA CYS A 29 9.28 -10.22 17.89
C CYS A 29 10.32 -10.68 18.90
N GLN A 30 11.38 -9.90 19.10
CA GLN A 30 12.39 -10.15 20.12
C GLN A 30 11.81 -10.21 21.54
N LEU A 31 10.89 -9.29 21.85
CA LEU A 31 10.21 -9.25 23.15
C LEU A 31 9.24 -10.44 23.30
N ALA A 32 8.38 -10.65 22.33
CA ALA A 32 7.35 -11.70 22.36
C ALA A 32 7.99 -13.09 22.53
N ARG A 33 9.12 -13.35 21.87
CA ARG A 33 9.82 -14.63 21.96
C ARG A 33 10.31 -14.98 23.37
N LYS A 34 10.49 -14.00 24.23
CA LYS A 34 10.83 -14.25 25.67
C LYS A 34 9.69 -14.91 26.44
N HIS A 35 8.45 -14.81 25.94
CA HIS A 35 7.25 -15.26 26.64
C HIS A 35 6.51 -16.38 25.90
N VAL A 36 6.58 -16.40 24.57
CA VAL A 36 5.83 -17.34 23.73
C VAL A 36 6.70 -17.86 22.56
N THR A 37 6.33 -19.01 22.02
CA THR A 37 6.94 -19.58 20.80
C THR A 37 6.08 -19.32 19.56
N VAL A 38 4.78 -19.10 19.75
CA VAL A 38 3.80 -18.81 18.71
C VAL A 38 3.03 -17.55 19.11
N ALA A 39 2.81 -16.65 18.17
CA ALA A 39 1.98 -15.45 18.32
C ALA A 39 0.95 -15.36 17.20
N LEU A 40 -0.21 -14.78 17.49
CA LEU A 40 -1.19 -14.44 16.46
C LEU A 40 -1.02 -12.98 16.06
N SER A 41 -1.07 -12.69 14.76
CA SER A 41 -1.01 -11.35 14.20
C SER A 41 -2.33 -10.98 13.51
N GLY A 42 -2.57 -9.68 13.42
CA GLY A 42 -3.74 -9.12 12.71
C GLY A 42 -3.44 -8.67 11.27
N ASP A 43 -2.30 -9.05 10.72
CA ASP A 43 -1.92 -8.71 9.36
C ASP A 43 -2.90 -9.31 8.33
N GLY A 44 -3.02 -8.68 7.15
CA GLY A 44 -4.03 -9.03 6.14
C GLY A 44 -5.42 -8.46 6.40
N GLY A 45 -5.70 -8.03 7.63
CA GLY A 45 -7.01 -7.49 7.98
C GLY A 45 -7.33 -6.12 7.36
N ASP A 46 -6.33 -5.29 7.12
CA ASP A 46 -6.53 -4.01 6.44
C ASP A 46 -6.76 -4.18 4.94
N GLU A 47 -6.04 -5.10 4.33
CA GLU A 47 -6.15 -5.44 2.91
C GLU A 47 -7.50 -6.03 2.59
N SER A 48 -7.91 -7.06 3.34
CA SER A 48 -9.11 -7.84 3.05
C SER A 48 -10.40 -7.11 3.43
N PHE A 49 -10.41 -6.39 4.56
CA PHE A 49 -11.59 -5.69 5.07
C PHE A 49 -11.65 -4.19 4.73
N GLY A 50 -10.70 -3.66 3.97
CA GLY A 50 -10.71 -2.26 3.55
C GLY A 50 -10.35 -1.27 4.66
N GLY A 51 -9.36 -1.59 5.50
CA GLY A 51 -8.99 -0.78 6.67
C GLY A 51 -8.19 0.48 6.34
N TYR A 52 -7.42 0.48 5.28
CA TYR A 52 -6.52 1.58 4.94
C TYR A 52 -7.25 2.86 4.55
N ARG A 53 -6.78 3.97 5.09
CA ARG A 53 -7.28 5.31 4.72
C ARG A 53 -7.10 5.59 3.21
N ARG A 54 -6.02 5.07 2.59
CA ARG A 54 -5.75 5.23 1.17
C ARG A 54 -6.87 4.64 0.29
N TYR A 55 -7.54 3.58 0.71
CA TYR A 55 -8.67 2.99 -0.02
C TYR A 55 -9.84 3.97 -0.13
N ARG A 56 -10.20 4.63 0.97
CA ARG A 56 -11.28 5.64 0.97
C ARG A 56 -10.93 6.83 0.09
N MET A 57 -9.67 7.27 0.14
CA MET A 57 -9.20 8.36 -0.72
C MET A 57 -9.27 7.95 -2.19
N HIS A 58 -8.84 6.74 -2.53
CA HIS A 58 -8.93 6.21 -3.88
C HIS A 58 -10.38 6.14 -4.39
N LEU A 59 -11.30 5.64 -3.58
CA LEU A 59 -12.74 5.61 -3.93
C LEU A 59 -13.31 7.01 -4.17
N MET A 60 -12.90 7.99 -3.39
CA MET A 60 -13.31 9.38 -3.61
C MET A 60 -12.73 9.92 -4.92
N GLU A 61 -11.46 9.65 -5.19
CA GLU A 61 -10.81 10.02 -6.45
C GLU A 61 -11.46 9.34 -7.66
N GLU A 62 -11.86 8.06 -7.55
CA GLU A 62 -12.57 7.35 -8.62
C GLU A 62 -13.93 8.00 -8.94
N LYS A 63 -14.71 8.39 -7.92
CA LYS A 63 -15.95 9.14 -8.12
C LYS A 63 -15.70 10.45 -8.88
N MET A 64 -14.63 11.16 -8.53
CA MET A 64 -14.25 12.39 -9.23
C MET A 64 -13.76 12.10 -10.67
N ARG A 65 -13.02 11.01 -10.88
CA ARG A 65 -12.56 10.57 -12.22
C ARG A 65 -13.73 10.21 -13.12
N ALA A 66 -14.73 9.53 -12.59
CA ALA A 66 -15.93 9.16 -13.32
C ALA A 66 -16.76 10.39 -13.78
N ALA A 67 -16.71 11.48 -13.01
CA ALA A 67 -17.44 12.72 -13.33
C ALA A 67 -16.76 13.56 -14.44
N LEU A 68 -15.48 13.34 -14.74
CA LEU A 68 -14.70 14.15 -15.68
C LEU A 68 -14.01 13.28 -16.75
N PRO A 69 -14.28 13.52 -18.05
CA PRO A 69 -13.62 12.81 -19.14
C PRO A 69 -12.10 12.92 -19.08
N GLN A 70 -11.39 11.84 -19.39
CA GLN A 70 -9.93 11.78 -19.30
C GLN A 70 -9.23 12.86 -20.12
N GLY A 71 -9.72 13.16 -21.34
CA GLY A 71 -9.14 14.16 -22.22
C GLY A 71 -9.15 15.58 -21.65
N LEU A 72 -10.11 15.91 -20.77
CA LEU A 72 -10.18 17.19 -20.08
C LEU A 72 -9.41 17.16 -18.76
N ARG A 73 -9.52 16.07 -18.03
CA ARG A 73 -8.95 15.87 -16.70
C ARG A 73 -7.41 15.86 -16.71
N GLN A 74 -6.83 15.12 -17.65
CA GLN A 74 -5.38 14.94 -17.73
C GLN A 74 -4.61 16.25 -17.92
N PRO A 75 -4.90 17.13 -18.90
CA PRO A 75 -4.19 18.39 -19.05
C PRO A 75 -4.46 19.35 -17.89
N LEU A 76 -5.72 19.46 -17.43
CA LEU A 76 -6.10 20.37 -16.35
C LEU A 76 -5.38 20.02 -15.03
N PHE A 77 -5.55 18.80 -14.56
CA PHE A 77 -4.94 18.37 -13.30
C PHE A 77 -3.43 18.11 -13.42
N GLY A 78 -2.93 17.79 -14.61
CA GLY A 78 -1.51 17.70 -14.88
C GLY A 78 -0.80 19.05 -14.71
N LEU A 79 -1.42 20.14 -15.21
CA LEU A 79 -0.92 21.50 -15.01
C LEU A 79 -1.01 21.91 -13.55
N LEU A 80 -2.16 21.72 -12.90
CA LEU A 80 -2.35 22.01 -11.48
C LEU A 80 -1.37 21.25 -10.60
N GLY A 81 -1.14 19.95 -10.88
CA GLY A 81 -0.20 19.13 -10.14
C GLY A 81 1.26 19.56 -10.29
N ARG A 82 1.62 20.28 -11.37
CA ARG A 82 2.95 20.87 -11.56
C ARG A 82 3.10 22.21 -10.86
N VAL A 83 2.13 23.11 -11.04
CA VAL A 83 2.20 24.51 -10.58
C VAL A 83 1.86 24.62 -9.09
N TYR A 84 0.96 23.79 -8.58
CA TYR A 84 0.54 23.88 -7.18
C TYR A 84 1.69 23.59 -6.22
N PRO A 85 1.96 24.47 -5.24
CA PRO A 85 3.07 24.31 -4.31
C PRO A 85 2.88 23.08 -3.41
N LYS A 86 3.99 22.41 -3.06
CA LYS A 86 3.99 21.40 -2.01
C LYS A 86 4.05 22.10 -0.65
N ALA A 87 2.90 22.33 -0.05
CA ALA A 87 2.77 23.05 1.21
C ALA A 87 2.48 22.07 2.37
N ASP A 88 3.50 21.27 2.75
CA ASP A 88 3.34 20.26 3.82
C ASP A 88 3.06 20.89 5.20
N TRP A 89 3.44 22.16 5.38
CA TRP A 89 3.18 22.97 6.57
C TRP A 89 1.77 23.58 6.62
N ALA A 90 1.06 23.63 5.46
CA ALA A 90 -0.24 24.28 5.37
C ALA A 90 -1.37 23.37 5.90
N PRO A 91 -2.55 23.94 6.27
CA PRO A 91 -3.74 23.17 6.57
C PRO A 91 -4.08 22.18 5.47
N ARG A 92 -4.73 21.04 5.83
CA ARG A 92 -5.00 19.91 4.92
C ARG A 92 -5.71 20.31 3.62
N VAL A 93 -6.58 21.30 3.65
CA VAL A 93 -7.31 21.81 2.47
C VAL A 93 -6.39 22.38 1.39
N PHE A 94 -5.22 22.88 1.76
CA PHE A 94 -4.21 23.43 0.85
C PHE A 94 -3.14 22.40 0.42
N ARG A 95 -3.25 21.13 0.84
CA ARG A 95 -2.33 20.05 0.45
C ARG A 95 -2.85 19.29 -0.77
N ALA A 96 -3.42 20.00 -1.74
CA ALA A 96 -4.12 19.40 -2.88
C ALA A 96 -3.18 18.89 -4.00
N LYS A 97 -1.86 19.17 -3.94
CA LYS A 97 -0.92 18.80 -5.00
C LYS A 97 -0.95 17.29 -5.33
N THR A 98 -0.92 16.45 -4.32
CA THR A 98 -0.98 14.98 -4.48
C THR A 98 -2.30 14.53 -5.10
N THR A 99 -3.40 15.14 -4.71
CA THR A 99 -4.73 14.88 -5.30
C THR A 99 -4.77 15.29 -6.77
N PHE A 100 -4.24 16.46 -7.13
CA PHE A 100 -4.15 16.87 -8.54
C PHE A 100 -3.28 15.91 -9.36
N GLN A 101 -2.15 15.47 -8.82
CA GLN A 101 -1.31 14.48 -9.47
C GLN A 101 -2.00 13.12 -9.63
N ALA A 102 -2.78 12.69 -8.65
CA ALA A 102 -3.58 11.47 -8.74
C ALA A 102 -4.72 11.62 -9.77
N MET A 103 -5.39 12.77 -9.81
CA MET A 103 -6.47 13.05 -10.76
C MET A 103 -6.00 13.13 -12.22
N ALA A 104 -4.73 13.45 -12.48
CA ALA A 104 -4.15 13.45 -13.82
C ALA A 104 -3.88 12.05 -14.37
N ARG A 105 -3.85 11.02 -13.52
CA ARG A 105 -3.49 9.63 -13.84
C ARG A 105 -4.71 8.74 -14.04
N ASP A 106 -4.50 7.56 -14.63
CA ASP A 106 -5.48 6.47 -14.53
C ASP A 106 -5.52 5.88 -13.11
N ALA A 107 -6.50 5.01 -12.84
CA ALA A 107 -6.74 4.44 -11.52
C ALA A 107 -5.53 3.67 -10.96
N VAL A 108 -4.93 2.83 -11.80
CA VAL A 108 -3.80 1.96 -11.43
C VAL A 108 -2.54 2.78 -11.17
N GLU A 109 -2.23 3.72 -12.08
CA GLU A 109 -1.08 4.61 -11.92
C GLU A 109 -1.22 5.54 -10.71
N ALA A 110 -2.42 6.06 -10.45
CA ALA A 110 -2.69 6.88 -9.27
C ALA A 110 -2.52 6.08 -7.98
N TYR A 111 -3.02 4.84 -7.95
CA TYR A 111 -2.84 3.97 -6.80
C TYR A 111 -1.36 3.63 -6.58
N PHE A 112 -0.65 3.19 -7.63
CA PHE A 112 0.81 2.97 -7.58
C PHE A 112 1.55 4.20 -7.05
N HIS A 113 1.23 5.40 -7.53
CA HIS A 113 1.84 6.64 -7.05
C HIS A 113 1.57 6.90 -5.56
N SER A 114 0.40 6.50 -5.05
CA SER A 114 0.03 6.71 -3.64
C SER A 114 0.78 5.77 -2.68
N VAL A 115 1.12 4.56 -3.12
CA VAL A 115 1.83 3.55 -2.31
C VAL A 115 3.35 3.56 -2.52
N SER A 116 3.83 4.19 -3.59
CA SER A 116 5.28 4.25 -3.90
C SER A 116 6.01 5.20 -2.95
N LEU A 117 7.05 4.72 -2.28
CA LEU A 117 7.97 5.54 -1.50
C LEU A 117 8.86 6.37 -2.44
N LEU A 118 9.50 5.74 -3.40
CA LEU A 118 10.34 6.39 -4.40
C LEU A 118 9.54 6.70 -5.67
N ARG A 119 8.91 7.87 -5.68
CA ARG A 119 8.06 8.32 -6.79
C ARG A 119 8.86 8.62 -8.06
N GLY A 120 8.21 8.63 -9.22
CA GLY A 120 8.86 8.81 -10.52
C GLY A 120 9.69 10.10 -10.65
N ASP A 121 9.22 11.22 -10.07
CA ASP A 121 9.96 12.48 -10.02
C ASP A 121 11.22 12.40 -9.14
N MET A 122 11.18 11.64 -8.07
CA MET A 122 12.32 11.37 -7.20
C MET A 122 13.31 10.41 -7.89
N ARG A 123 12.82 9.34 -8.54
CA ARG A 123 13.65 8.42 -9.33
C ARG A 123 14.39 9.15 -10.44
N ALA A 124 13.72 10.05 -11.13
CA ALA A 124 14.31 10.85 -12.20
C ALA A 124 15.49 11.74 -11.72
N LYS A 125 15.46 12.18 -10.46
CA LYS A 125 16.55 12.96 -9.84
C LYS A 125 17.64 12.09 -9.25
N LEU A 126 17.29 10.93 -8.71
CA LEU A 126 18.21 10.06 -7.99
C LEU A 126 19.02 9.16 -8.93
N PHE A 127 18.39 8.63 -9.98
CA PHE A 127 19.01 7.66 -10.86
C PHE A 127 19.97 8.36 -11.85
N SER A 128 21.21 7.89 -11.93
CA SER A 128 22.18 8.34 -12.94
C SER A 128 21.72 7.98 -14.36
N ALA A 129 22.26 8.64 -15.36
CA ALA A 129 21.99 8.30 -16.78
C ALA A 129 22.41 6.86 -17.10
N HIS A 130 23.53 6.41 -16.54
CA HIS A 130 24.02 5.04 -16.69
C HIS A 130 23.02 4.02 -16.12
N PHE A 131 22.57 4.21 -14.89
CA PHE A 131 21.61 3.31 -14.25
C PHE A 131 20.27 3.29 -14.99
N ARG A 132 19.76 4.43 -15.46
CA ARG A 132 18.56 4.48 -16.32
C ARG A 132 18.74 3.71 -17.62
N GLY A 133 19.92 3.76 -18.22
CA GLY A 133 20.26 2.95 -19.39
C GLY A 133 20.21 1.46 -19.11
N GLN A 134 20.72 1.01 -17.95
CA GLN A 134 20.69 -0.39 -17.53
C GLN A 134 19.26 -0.89 -17.28
N LEU A 135 18.34 -0.04 -16.81
CA LEU A 135 16.94 -0.40 -16.62
C LEU A 135 16.19 -0.66 -17.95
N GLY A 136 16.72 -0.23 -19.09
CA GLY A 136 16.13 -0.53 -20.41
C GLY A 136 14.69 -0.05 -20.58
N GLY A 137 14.29 1.01 -19.85
CA GLY A 137 12.93 1.52 -19.87
C GLY A 137 11.98 0.86 -18.87
N TYR A 138 12.43 -0.10 -18.06
CA TYR A 138 11.60 -0.73 -17.02
C TYR A 138 11.07 0.29 -16.01
N ASP A 139 9.78 0.22 -15.72
CA ASP A 139 9.13 0.93 -14.63
C ASP A 139 8.34 -0.06 -13.74
N ALA A 140 8.48 0.07 -12.43
CA ALA A 140 7.79 -0.77 -11.47
C ALA A 140 6.24 -0.68 -11.58
N LEU A 141 5.70 0.37 -12.20
CA LEU A 141 4.28 0.48 -12.54
C LEU A 141 3.80 -0.69 -13.42
N GLU A 142 4.68 -1.28 -14.23
CA GLU A 142 4.33 -2.42 -15.09
C GLU A 142 3.88 -3.64 -14.27
N VAL A 143 4.42 -3.83 -13.06
CA VAL A 143 3.99 -4.88 -12.15
C VAL A 143 2.52 -4.67 -11.77
N PHE A 144 2.16 -3.45 -11.40
CA PHE A 144 0.78 -3.09 -11.07
C PHE A 144 -0.16 -3.25 -12.26
N ARG A 145 0.24 -2.79 -13.44
CA ARG A 145 -0.55 -2.93 -14.68
C ARG A 145 -0.77 -4.39 -15.05
N ARG A 146 0.26 -5.23 -14.91
CA ARG A 146 0.14 -6.68 -15.17
C ARG A 146 -0.86 -7.34 -14.23
N HIS A 147 -0.83 -7.04 -12.94
CA HIS A 147 -1.81 -7.56 -11.99
C HIS A 147 -3.20 -6.98 -12.25
N ALA A 148 -3.32 -5.68 -12.52
CA ALA A 148 -4.59 -5.07 -12.85
C ALA A 148 -5.26 -5.70 -14.08
N ALA A 149 -4.48 -6.06 -15.11
CA ALA A 149 -4.98 -6.74 -16.30
C ALA A 149 -5.51 -8.17 -16.00
N GLN A 150 -5.08 -8.78 -14.91
CA GLN A 150 -5.56 -10.09 -14.45
C GLN A 150 -6.77 -9.98 -13.50
N ALA A 151 -7.01 -8.81 -12.93
CA ALA A 151 -8.13 -8.57 -12.04
C ALA A 151 -9.46 -8.64 -12.81
N ARG A 152 -10.36 -9.51 -12.38
CA ARG A 152 -11.69 -9.71 -13.01
C ARG A 152 -12.75 -8.92 -12.23
N THR A 153 -12.57 -7.61 -12.14
CA THR A 153 -13.47 -6.74 -11.37
C THR A 153 -13.53 -5.33 -11.96
N ASP A 154 -14.73 -4.76 -11.94
CA ASP A 154 -14.98 -3.34 -12.24
C ASP A 154 -15.14 -2.51 -10.95
N ASP A 155 -15.11 -3.14 -9.77
CA ASP A 155 -15.20 -2.45 -8.49
C ASP A 155 -13.83 -1.83 -8.13
N PRO A 156 -13.76 -0.50 -7.96
CA PRO A 156 -12.49 0.19 -7.67
C PRO A 156 -11.83 -0.25 -6.37
N LEU A 157 -12.61 -0.62 -5.34
CA LEU A 157 -12.04 -1.12 -4.08
C LEU A 157 -11.45 -2.52 -4.26
N ALA A 158 -12.21 -3.41 -4.91
CA ALA A 158 -11.75 -4.77 -5.16
C ALA A 158 -10.47 -4.79 -6.00
N LEU A 159 -10.35 -3.89 -6.98
CA LEU A 159 -9.14 -3.75 -7.80
C LEU A 159 -7.92 -3.40 -6.94
N ILE A 160 -8.00 -2.36 -6.11
CA ILE A 160 -6.83 -1.93 -5.31
C ILE A 160 -6.52 -2.90 -4.17
N GLN A 161 -7.53 -3.58 -3.60
CA GLN A 161 -7.31 -4.67 -2.65
C GLN A 161 -6.57 -5.83 -3.32
N TYR A 162 -6.97 -6.22 -4.54
CA TYR A 162 -6.26 -7.24 -5.32
C TYR A 162 -4.81 -6.84 -5.61
N LEU A 163 -4.57 -5.58 -5.97
CA LEU A 163 -3.21 -5.08 -6.18
C LEU A 163 -2.37 -5.16 -4.89
N ASP A 164 -2.93 -4.76 -3.75
CA ASP A 164 -2.24 -4.86 -2.45
C ASP A 164 -1.93 -6.32 -2.08
N LEU A 165 -2.90 -7.22 -2.24
CA LEU A 165 -2.70 -8.66 -1.99
C LEU A 165 -1.58 -9.25 -2.86
N LYS A 166 -1.40 -8.76 -4.10
CA LYS A 166 -0.39 -9.26 -5.03
C LYS A 166 0.98 -8.58 -4.94
N THR A 167 1.06 -7.41 -4.28
CA THR A 167 2.29 -6.62 -4.23
C THR A 167 2.65 -6.23 -2.79
N TYR A 168 1.89 -5.35 -2.17
CA TYR A 168 2.19 -4.78 -0.86
C TYR A 168 2.17 -5.82 0.26
N LEU A 169 1.11 -6.65 0.32
CA LEU A 169 1.01 -7.67 1.37
C LEU A 169 2.17 -8.67 1.29
N VAL A 170 2.45 -9.18 0.09
CA VAL A 170 3.51 -10.21 -0.09
C VAL A 170 4.91 -9.59 0.03
N GLY A 171 5.15 -8.46 -0.65
CA GLY A 171 6.49 -7.88 -0.79
C GLY A 171 6.91 -7.00 0.40
N ASP A 172 5.96 -6.51 1.20
CA ASP A 172 6.25 -5.65 2.34
C ASP A 172 5.80 -6.31 3.66
N ILE A 173 4.50 -6.45 3.89
CA ILE A 173 3.98 -6.89 5.18
C ILE A 173 4.46 -8.29 5.56
N ASN A 174 4.20 -9.30 4.70
CA ASN A 174 4.57 -10.68 4.99
C ASN A 174 6.09 -10.85 5.09
N THR A 175 6.84 -10.23 4.16
CA THR A 175 8.31 -10.25 4.21
C THR A 175 8.84 -9.67 5.50
N LYS A 176 8.28 -8.55 5.95
CA LYS A 176 8.66 -7.91 7.21
C LYS A 176 8.42 -8.80 8.41
N VAL A 177 7.18 -9.31 8.53
CA VAL A 177 6.77 -10.12 9.68
C VAL A 177 7.56 -11.44 9.71
N ASP A 178 7.65 -12.13 8.59
CA ASP A 178 8.36 -13.42 8.48
C ASP A 178 9.84 -13.27 8.84
N ARG A 179 10.56 -12.35 8.21
CA ARG A 179 11.99 -12.14 8.47
C ARG A 179 12.25 -11.72 9.91
N ALA A 180 11.48 -10.76 10.44
CA ALA A 180 11.66 -10.26 11.80
C ALA A 180 11.31 -11.33 12.86
N SER A 181 10.28 -12.11 12.68
CA SER A 181 9.86 -13.15 13.61
C SER A 181 10.83 -14.34 13.60
N MET A 182 11.21 -14.78 12.39
CA MET A 182 12.13 -15.91 12.22
C MET A 182 13.55 -15.61 12.72
N ALA A 183 14.00 -14.35 12.67
CA ALA A 183 15.25 -13.92 13.31
C ALA A 183 15.30 -14.21 14.81
N HIS A 184 14.14 -14.36 15.44
CA HIS A 184 14.00 -14.69 16.87
C HIS A 184 13.40 -16.09 17.12
N SER A 185 13.22 -16.90 16.08
CA SER A 185 12.56 -18.23 16.16
C SER A 185 11.15 -18.12 16.77
N LEU A 186 10.42 -17.03 16.47
CA LEU A 186 9.02 -16.82 16.83
C LEU A 186 8.16 -17.23 15.63
N GLU A 187 7.25 -18.18 15.82
CA GLU A 187 6.23 -18.49 14.80
C GLU A 187 5.10 -17.45 14.89
N VAL A 188 4.84 -16.73 13.79
CA VAL A 188 3.70 -15.83 13.67
C VAL A 188 2.66 -16.48 12.77
N ARG A 189 1.41 -16.50 13.23
CA ARG A 189 0.24 -16.98 12.48
C ARG A 189 -0.71 -15.82 12.24
N GLU A 190 -1.26 -15.75 11.04
CA GLU A 190 -2.07 -14.64 10.55
C GLU A 190 -3.47 -15.14 10.15
N PRO A 191 -4.40 -15.32 11.12
CA PRO A 191 -5.72 -15.89 10.87
C PRO A 191 -6.55 -15.12 9.85
N LEU A 192 -6.31 -13.79 9.70
CA LEU A 192 -7.03 -12.95 8.74
C LEU A 192 -6.52 -13.09 7.30
N MET A 193 -5.43 -13.86 7.11
CA MET A 193 -4.90 -14.23 5.79
C MET A 193 -5.25 -15.67 5.39
N ASP A 194 -6.11 -16.35 6.15
CA ASP A 194 -6.65 -17.63 5.72
C ASP A 194 -7.26 -17.50 4.33
N HIS A 195 -6.86 -18.40 3.41
CA HIS A 195 -7.22 -18.25 2.01
C HIS A 195 -8.72 -18.38 1.76
N GLU A 196 -9.44 -19.24 2.49
CA GLU A 196 -10.89 -19.38 2.37
C GLU A 196 -11.59 -18.09 2.82
N LEU A 197 -11.09 -17.49 3.93
CA LEU A 197 -11.60 -16.21 4.40
C LEU A 197 -11.34 -15.09 3.38
N VAL A 198 -10.13 -15.01 2.83
CA VAL A 198 -9.76 -13.98 1.84
C VAL A 198 -10.57 -14.13 0.56
N GLU A 199 -10.75 -15.37 0.06
CA GLU A 199 -11.57 -15.66 -1.12
C GLU A 199 -13.04 -15.28 -0.88
N TRP A 200 -13.59 -15.64 0.27
CA TRP A 200 -14.95 -15.25 0.64
C TRP A 200 -15.09 -13.71 0.72
N LEU A 201 -14.18 -13.03 1.40
CA LEU A 201 -14.18 -11.57 1.50
C LEU A 201 -14.07 -10.89 0.13
N ALA A 202 -13.36 -11.48 -0.83
CA ALA A 202 -13.25 -10.96 -2.18
C ALA A 202 -14.61 -10.95 -2.91
N THR A 203 -15.54 -11.83 -2.55
CA THR A 203 -16.89 -11.87 -3.14
C THR A 203 -17.84 -10.81 -2.57
N LEU A 204 -17.50 -10.18 -1.43
CA LEU A 204 -18.39 -9.25 -0.76
C LEU A 204 -18.40 -7.87 -1.42
N PRO A 205 -19.57 -7.23 -1.48
CA PRO A 205 -19.68 -5.84 -1.95
C PRO A 205 -18.84 -4.88 -1.13
N SER A 206 -18.22 -3.92 -1.81
CA SER A 206 -17.35 -2.90 -1.18
C SER A 206 -18.01 -2.12 -0.05
N GLY A 207 -19.35 -1.93 -0.11
CA GLY A 207 -20.12 -1.26 0.94
C GLY A 207 -20.16 -2.00 2.29
N LEU A 208 -19.89 -3.31 2.30
CA LEU A 208 -19.74 -4.07 3.55
C LEU A 208 -18.35 -3.92 4.17
N LYS A 209 -17.37 -3.54 3.38
CA LYS A 209 -15.98 -3.33 3.83
C LYS A 209 -15.75 -1.90 4.28
N ILE A 210 -16.26 -0.93 3.49
CA ILE A 210 -16.14 0.50 3.78
C ILE A 210 -17.52 1.13 3.74
N GLN A 211 -17.96 1.71 4.87
CA GLN A 211 -19.20 2.44 4.96
C GLN A 211 -18.94 3.89 5.40
N GLY A 212 -19.23 4.85 4.53
CA GLY A 212 -18.93 6.26 4.78
C GLY A 212 -17.43 6.50 5.02
N ASN A 213 -17.09 6.96 6.22
CA ASN A 213 -15.71 7.18 6.65
C ASN A 213 -15.11 5.99 7.43
N GLU A 214 -15.84 4.91 7.58
CA GLU A 214 -15.44 3.74 8.36
C GLU A 214 -14.93 2.61 7.47
N GLY A 215 -13.68 2.18 7.69
CA GLY A 215 -13.13 0.95 7.14
C GLY A 215 -13.27 -0.22 8.11
N LYS A 216 -13.08 -1.45 7.62
CA LYS A 216 -13.31 -2.71 8.37
C LYS A 216 -14.73 -2.82 8.93
N TYR A 217 -15.72 -2.25 8.22
CA TYR A 217 -17.09 -2.12 8.75
C TYR A 217 -17.67 -3.49 9.15
N LEU A 218 -17.68 -4.46 8.24
CA LEU A 218 -18.17 -5.80 8.52
C LEU A 218 -17.42 -6.47 9.68
N PHE A 219 -16.09 -6.36 9.68
CA PHE A 219 -15.26 -6.96 10.72
C PHE A 219 -15.60 -6.40 12.11
N LYS A 220 -15.72 -5.08 12.22
CA LYS A 220 -16.11 -4.43 13.47
C LYS A 220 -17.51 -4.86 13.92
N LYS A 221 -18.47 -4.93 12.98
CA LYS A 221 -19.82 -5.39 13.27
C LYS A 221 -19.86 -6.85 13.76
N ALA A 222 -19.03 -7.71 13.18
CA ALA A 222 -18.94 -9.10 13.61
C ALA A 222 -18.31 -9.27 15.00
N MET A 223 -17.51 -8.27 15.44
CA MET A 223 -16.83 -8.27 16.74
C MET A 223 -17.57 -7.46 17.81
N GLU A 224 -18.71 -6.85 17.49
CA GLU A 224 -19.58 -6.21 18.49
C GLU A 224 -20.19 -7.28 19.40
N PRO A 225 -20.20 -7.09 20.73
CA PRO A 225 -20.76 -8.03 21.70
C PRO A 225 -22.29 -8.15 21.58
#